data_afcf90253e0d3bf3e0436d8c40c59221
#
_entry.id   afcf90253e0d3bf3e0436d8c40c59221
#
_cell.length_a   1.000
_cell.length_b   1.000
_cell.length_c   1.000
_cell.angle_alpha   90.00
_cell.angle_beta   90.00
_cell.angle_gamma   90.00
#
_symmetry.space_group_name_H-M   'P 1'
#
loop_
_entity.id
_entity.type
_entity.pdbx_description
1 polymer ?
#
loop_
_entity_poly.entity_id
_entity_poly.type
_entity_poly.pdbx_seq_one_letter_code
_entity_poly.pdbx_strand_id
1 'polypeptide(L)'
;MQTSNTEEMVTISRAEYERFQEQAQVITSLTLQNEWLLEQLKLSKKKLFGRSSEQAEQMVMEQLSFTYNEAEAYVSGTKAAAEKPVAVKAHERKRQSGNVLDVVPEGTRTEVVEHRLPENERICSACGSELVEIGKDVRRTLQMKPAEFWIREDVYYTYACKNCEQETGEANIVKAAKEPALLPGSFASAEAVAYLAAQKFVMYSPLYRLEQEFNRQGLKLSRQTMANWLLKASEKWLQPVYDVLHEQLCREPVLHADETTLQVLREPGRSSTSKSYMWLYRTSGCAKQAIVLYEYQPTRKAEHAEAFLKGFSGWLHADGYQGYHKLPGNIRVVGCWAHARRKFDEALGTLPQEKRKDSPAAMGECYCSQLFKLEQALAELTPEERYEKRLEQEKPVLDALLSWANEMQTKTAPKSALGKAIHYLQEQWPYLTRHLEDGRLELSNNRAERSIKPFVMGRKNWLFANTSGGAQASSVIYSLIETAKENGLDPYRYLLWLLQNAPQLSETDEAWAEKLLPANAPEECYVLQNN
;
A
#
# COMPACT_ATOMS: atom_id res chain seq x y z
N MET A 1 33.21 5.01 -63.79
CA MET A 1 32.17 4.47 -64.66
C MET A 1 30.83 5.02 -64.20
N GLN A 2 30.31 6.02 -64.94
CA GLN A 2 28.98 6.58 -64.73
C GLN A 2 27.98 5.64 -65.37
N THR A 3 27.11 5.02 -64.60
CA THR A 3 25.94 4.30 -65.10
C THR A 3 24.84 5.33 -65.39
N SER A 4 24.60 5.64 -66.60
CA SER A 4 23.46 6.43 -67.08
C SER A 4 22.19 5.59 -66.89
N ASN A 5 21.33 6.02 -65.93
CA ASN A 5 19.97 5.55 -65.85
C ASN A 5 19.17 6.16 -67.01
N THR A 6 18.92 5.41 -68.02
CA THR A 6 17.92 5.73 -69.07
C THR A 6 16.55 5.41 -68.48
N GLU A 7 15.78 6.44 -68.07
CA GLU A 7 14.36 6.30 -67.76
C GLU A 7 13.59 5.89 -69.03
N GLU A 8 13.23 4.62 -69.14
CA GLU A 8 12.29 4.14 -70.12
C GLU A 8 10.88 4.66 -69.78
N MET A 9 10.38 5.54 -70.65
CA MET A 9 8.99 6.05 -70.52
C MET A 9 8.03 5.01 -71.14
N VAL A 10 7.15 4.49 -70.25
CA VAL A 10 6.07 3.58 -70.65
C VAL A 10 4.76 4.36 -70.71
N THR A 11 4.05 4.36 -71.80
CA THR A 11 2.72 4.99 -71.91
C THR A 11 1.67 3.95 -71.60
N ILE A 12 0.89 4.22 -70.56
CA ILE A 12 -0.22 3.36 -70.08
C ILE A 12 -1.55 4.10 -70.26
N SER A 13 -2.65 3.37 -70.36
CA SER A 13 -3.99 3.95 -70.41
C SER A 13 -4.37 4.52 -69.00
N ARG A 14 -5.25 5.49 -68.98
CA ARG A 14 -5.77 6.09 -67.72
C ARG A 14 -6.37 5.02 -66.81
N ALA A 15 -7.08 4.06 -67.35
CA ALA A 15 -7.68 2.97 -66.59
C ALA A 15 -6.63 2.03 -65.97
N GLU A 16 -5.51 1.79 -66.65
CA GLU A 16 -4.38 1.02 -66.13
C GLU A 16 -3.66 1.80 -65.02
N TYR A 17 -3.50 3.12 -65.15
CA TYR A 17 -2.92 3.97 -64.14
C TYR A 17 -3.78 3.99 -62.84
N GLU A 18 -5.09 4.16 -62.98
CA GLU A 18 -6.02 4.10 -61.85
C GLU A 18 -5.97 2.73 -61.13
N ARG A 19 -5.89 1.65 -61.93
CA ARG A 19 -5.73 0.28 -61.39
C ARG A 19 -4.42 0.07 -60.66
N PHE A 20 -3.31 0.63 -61.16
CA PHE A 20 -2.03 0.61 -60.46
C PHE A 20 -2.04 1.42 -59.18
N GLN A 21 -2.73 2.55 -59.15
CA GLN A 21 -2.90 3.33 -57.93
C GLN A 21 -3.73 2.57 -56.85
N GLU A 22 -4.82 1.91 -57.27
CA GLU A 22 -5.59 1.06 -56.34
C GLU A 22 -4.76 -0.12 -55.84
N GLN A 23 -4.00 -0.78 -56.69
CA GLN A 23 -3.10 -1.86 -56.28
C GLN A 23 -2.00 -1.37 -55.34
N ALA A 24 -1.42 -0.22 -55.56
CA ALA A 24 -0.45 0.39 -54.65
C ALA A 24 -1.03 0.69 -53.29
N GLN A 25 -2.27 1.18 -53.21
CA GLN A 25 -2.98 1.39 -51.93
C GLN A 25 -3.27 0.08 -51.22
N VAL A 26 -3.70 -0.96 -51.93
CA VAL A 26 -3.94 -2.29 -51.37
C VAL A 26 -2.63 -2.91 -50.84
N ILE A 27 -1.54 -2.81 -51.60
CA ILE A 27 -0.22 -3.29 -51.17
C ILE A 27 0.26 -2.58 -49.93
N THR A 28 0.09 -1.25 -49.86
CA THR A 28 0.44 -0.45 -48.67
C THR A 28 -0.39 -0.89 -47.46
N SER A 29 -1.68 -1.08 -47.64
CA SER A 29 -2.58 -1.56 -46.56
C SER A 29 -2.21 -2.96 -46.07
N LEU A 30 -1.94 -3.89 -47.00
CA LEU A 30 -1.52 -5.26 -46.66
C LEU A 30 -0.14 -5.31 -46.01
N THR A 31 0.78 -4.44 -46.40
CA THR A 31 2.10 -4.33 -45.76
C THR A 31 1.98 -3.87 -44.32
N LEU A 32 1.21 -2.82 -44.07
CA LEU A 32 0.93 -2.33 -42.72
C LEU A 32 0.22 -3.40 -41.86
N GLN A 33 -0.70 -4.15 -42.43
CA GLN A 33 -1.39 -5.22 -41.72
C GLN A 33 -0.46 -6.40 -41.39
N ASN A 34 0.46 -6.72 -42.27
CA ASN A 34 1.47 -7.77 -42.09
C ASN A 34 2.50 -7.38 -41.03
N GLU A 35 2.96 -6.14 -41.03
CA GLU A 35 3.85 -5.60 -40.00
C GLU A 35 3.17 -5.64 -38.64
N TRP A 36 1.90 -5.24 -38.52
CA TRP A 36 1.13 -5.32 -37.30
C TRP A 36 0.98 -6.76 -36.78
N LEU A 37 0.68 -7.73 -37.65
CA LEU A 37 0.58 -9.15 -37.25
C LEU A 37 1.91 -9.70 -36.76
N LEU A 38 3.02 -9.34 -37.41
CA LEU A 38 4.37 -9.72 -36.95
C LEU A 38 4.71 -9.10 -35.59
N GLU A 39 4.29 -7.86 -35.37
CA GLU A 39 4.46 -7.18 -34.08
C GLU A 39 3.65 -7.85 -32.98
N GLN A 40 2.38 -8.21 -33.22
CA GLN A 40 1.56 -8.94 -32.26
C GLN A 40 2.15 -10.31 -31.90
N LEU A 41 2.70 -11.02 -32.89
CA LEU A 41 3.41 -12.29 -32.67
C LEU A 41 4.66 -12.11 -31.81
N LYS A 42 5.46 -11.05 -32.03
CA LYS A 42 6.66 -10.73 -31.23
C LYS A 42 6.28 -10.33 -29.80
N LEU A 43 5.25 -9.49 -29.62
CA LEU A 43 4.72 -9.10 -28.31
C LEU A 43 4.17 -10.31 -27.53
N SER A 44 3.46 -11.20 -28.23
CA SER A 44 2.94 -12.44 -27.65
C SER A 44 4.08 -13.36 -27.22
N LYS A 45 5.11 -13.57 -28.08
CA LYS A 45 6.30 -14.34 -27.73
C LYS A 45 7.10 -13.71 -26.59
N LYS A 46 7.26 -12.37 -26.57
CA LYS A 46 7.94 -11.66 -25.47
C LYS A 46 7.18 -11.77 -24.16
N LYS A 47 5.83 -11.80 -24.18
CA LYS A 47 5.01 -12.05 -22.98
C LYS A 47 5.10 -13.50 -22.49
N LEU A 48 5.23 -14.47 -23.42
CA LEU A 48 5.29 -15.90 -23.10
C LEU A 48 6.73 -16.39 -22.82
N PHE A 49 7.75 -15.83 -23.50
CA PHE A 49 9.12 -16.36 -23.52
C PHE A 49 10.22 -15.29 -23.35
N GLY A 50 9.91 -14.05 -22.96
CA GLY A 50 10.91 -13.00 -22.78
C GLY A 50 11.71 -13.18 -21.48
N ARG A 51 12.98 -12.69 -21.46
CA ARG A 51 13.88 -12.77 -20.30
C ARG A 51 13.27 -12.27 -18.99
N SER A 52 12.36 -11.28 -19.07
CA SER A 52 11.60 -10.81 -17.90
C SER A 52 10.47 -11.77 -17.50
N SER A 53 9.94 -12.58 -18.42
CA SER A 53 8.96 -13.62 -18.10
C SER A 53 9.62 -14.88 -17.55
N GLU A 54 10.83 -15.24 -18.02
CA GLU A 54 11.58 -16.36 -17.42
C GLU A 54 12.02 -16.06 -15.99
N GLN A 55 12.49 -14.83 -15.70
CA GLN A 55 12.76 -14.42 -14.32
C GLN A 55 11.46 -14.29 -13.50
N ALA A 56 10.36 -13.82 -14.11
CA ALA A 56 9.07 -13.77 -13.43
C ALA A 56 8.45 -15.17 -13.27
N GLU A 57 8.59 -16.06 -14.25
CA GLU A 57 8.16 -17.46 -14.15
C GLU A 57 9.04 -18.25 -13.18
N GLN A 58 10.35 -18.03 -13.16
CA GLN A 58 11.26 -18.66 -12.19
C GLN A 58 11.00 -18.12 -10.78
N MET A 59 10.80 -16.78 -10.61
CA MET A 59 10.33 -16.21 -9.34
C MET A 59 8.92 -16.70 -8.98
N VAL A 60 8.00 -16.83 -9.94
CA VAL A 60 6.65 -17.37 -9.70
C VAL A 60 6.70 -18.87 -9.42
N MET A 61 7.56 -19.64 -10.08
CA MET A 61 7.76 -21.06 -9.81
C MET A 61 8.48 -21.30 -8.48
N GLU A 62 9.51 -20.53 -8.15
CA GLU A 62 10.14 -20.56 -6.82
C GLU A 62 9.16 -20.08 -5.75
N GLN A 63 8.36 -19.02 -6.01
CA GLN A 63 7.31 -18.56 -5.12
C GLN A 63 6.12 -19.51 -5.04
N LEU A 64 5.73 -20.16 -6.14
CA LEU A 64 4.72 -21.23 -6.12
C LEU A 64 5.18 -22.44 -5.31
N SER A 65 6.47 -22.79 -5.33
CA SER A 65 7.00 -23.84 -4.46
C SER A 65 6.95 -23.45 -2.97
N PHE A 66 7.11 -22.16 -2.64
CA PHE A 66 6.95 -21.64 -1.27
C PHE A 66 5.48 -21.42 -0.86
N THR A 67 4.59 -21.12 -1.81
CA THR A 67 3.17 -20.88 -1.56
C THR A 67 2.32 -22.14 -1.69
N TYR A 68 2.86 -23.19 -2.29
CA TYR A 68 2.16 -24.47 -2.49
C TYR A 68 1.64 -25.05 -1.17
N ASN A 69 2.38 -24.89 -0.08
CA ASN A 69 1.96 -25.36 1.25
C ASN A 69 0.75 -24.61 1.83
N GLU A 70 0.56 -23.33 1.51
CA GLU A 70 -0.62 -22.57 1.97
C GLU A 70 -1.85 -22.85 1.08
N ALA A 71 -1.61 -23.02 -0.23
CA ALA A 71 -2.65 -23.39 -1.19
C ALA A 71 -3.08 -24.86 -1.03
N GLU A 72 -2.14 -25.79 -0.76
CA GLU A 72 -2.46 -27.21 -0.51
C GLU A 72 -3.26 -27.41 0.78
N ALA A 73 -2.95 -26.69 1.86
CA ALA A 73 -3.74 -26.74 3.09
C ALA A 73 -5.18 -26.25 2.88
N TYR A 74 -5.39 -25.36 1.89
CA TYR A 74 -6.72 -24.89 1.52
C TYR A 74 -7.44 -25.86 0.57
N VAL A 75 -6.74 -26.41 -0.43
CA VAL A 75 -7.30 -27.35 -1.43
C VAL A 75 -7.62 -28.72 -0.80
N SER A 76 -6.80 -29.20 0.13
CA SER A 76 -7.11 -30.45 0.86
C SER A 76 -8.35 -30.30 1.75
N GLY A 77 -8.59 -29.10 2.33
CA GLY A 77 -9.83 -28.80 3.07
C GLY A 77 -11.09 -28.74 2.21
N THR A 78 -10.97 -28.33 0.93
CA THR A 78 -12.12 -28.23 0.00
C THR A 78 -12.42 -29.52 -0.75
N LYS A 79 -11.44 -30.37 -1.03
CA LYS A 79 -11.68 -31.70 -1.64
C LYS A 79 -12.34 -32.68 -0.66
N ALA A 80 -12.09 -32.53 0.64
CA ALA A 80 -12.79 -33.33 1.67
C ALA A 80 -14.27 -32.97 1.83
N ALA A 81 -14.71 -31.80 1.33
CA ALA A 81 -16.10 -31.35 1.42
C ALA A 81 -17.01 -31.87 0.29
N ALA A 82 -16.47 -32.58 -0.72
CA ALA A 82 -17.22 -33.06 -1.89
C ALA A 82 -17.74 -34.50 -1.74
N GLU A 83 -17.39 -35.20 -0.68
CA GLU A 83 -17.89 -36.57 -0.41
C GLU A 83 -18.80 -36.60 0.81
N LYS A 84 -20.13 -36.74 0.54
CA LYS A 84 -21.27 -37.08 1.39
C LYS A 84 -21.46 -36.26 2.69
N PRO A 85 -22.69 -35.80 3.00
CA PRO A 85 -22.97 -35.14 4.25
C PRO A 85 -22.83 -36.13 5.41
N VAL A 86 -21.69 -36.09 6.08
CA VAL A 86 -21.53 -36.72 7.39
C VAL A 86 -22.21 -35.76 8.39
N ALA A 87 -23.20 -36.30 9.12
CA ALA A 87 -23.82 -35.59 10.23
C ALA A 87 -22.74 -35.27 11.27
N VAL A 88 -22.26 -34.02 11.27
CA VAL A 88 -21.32 -33.51 12.26
C VAL A 88 -22.12 -33.36 13.55
N LYS A 89 -21.85 -34.17 14.56
CA LYS A 89 -22.32 -33.94 15.94
C LYS A 89 -21.92 -32.50 16.33
N ALA A 90 -22.89 -31.77 16.86
CA ALA A 90 -22.66 -30.41 17.37
C ALA A 90 -21.46 -30.43 18.31
N HIS A 91 -20.34 -29.84 17.87
CA HIS A 91 -19.21 -29.57 18.74
C HIS A 91 -19.59 -28.37 19.61
N GLU A 92 -19.84 -28.64 20.89
CA GLU A 92 -19.83 -27.59 21.89
C GLU A 92 -18.44 -26.93 21.84
N ARG A 93 -18.40 -25.67 21.37
CA ARG A 93 -17.22 -24.81 21.49
C ARG A 93 -16.99 -24.60 22.99
N LYS A 94 -16.09 -25.39 23.60
CA LYS A 94 -15.49 -24.99 24.88
C LYS A 94 -14.90 -23.59 24.66
N ARG A 95 -15.42 -22.59 25.35
CA ARG A 95 -14.75 -21.30 25.49
C ARG A 95 -13.35 -21.62 26.04
N GLN A 96 -12.33 -21.51 25.21
CA GLN A 96 -10.96 -21.47 25.71
C GLN A 96 -10.89 -20.26 26.63
N SER A 97 -10.56 -20.48 27.88
CA SER A 97 -10.25 -19.39 28.80
C SER A 97 -9.09 -18.62 28.19
N GLY A 98 -9.21 -17.30 28.04
CA GLY A 98 -8.15 -16.48 27.45
C GLY A 98 -6.95 -16.28 28.39
N ASN A 99 -6.57 -17.33 29.13
CA ASN A 99 -5.46 -17.27 30.06
C ASN A 99 -4.14 -17.39 29.28
N VAL A 100 -3.25 -16.43 29.46
CA VAL A 100 -1.94 -16.38 28.80
C VAL A 100 -1.10 -17.63 29.14
N LEU A 101 -1.28 -18.22 30.32
CA LEU A 101 -0.54 -19.41 30.77
C LEU A 101 -0.86 -20.67 29.93
N ASP A 102 -2.03 -20.71 29.26
CA ASP A 102 -2.41 -21.85 28.42
C ASP A 102 -1.66 -21.87 27.07
N VAL A 103 -1.04 -20.74 26.68
CA VAL A 103 -0.38 -20.57 25.36
C VAL A 103 1.14 -20.50 25.42
N VAL A 104 1.72 -20.31 26.60
CA VAL A 104 3.19 -20.24 26.80
C VAL A 104 3.74 -21.53 27.40
N PRO A 105 5.03 -21.90 27.11
CA PRO A 105 5.69 -23.05 27.74
C PRO A 105 5.78 -22.91 29.27
N GLU A 106 5.79 -24.05 29.97
CA GLU A 106 6.14 -24.09 31.39
C GLU A 106 7.56 -23.53 31.61
N GLY A 107 7.74 -22.75 32.67
CA GLY A 107 9.02 -22.11 32.97
C GLY A 107 9.31 -20.83 32.18
N THR A 108 8.34 -20.32 31.38
CA THR A 108 8.50 -19.01 30.73
C THR A 108 8.77 -17.93 31.78
N ARG A 109 9.81 -17.12 31.53
CA ARG A 109 10.19 -15.99 32.40
C ARG A 109 8.97 -15.13 32.69
N THR A 110 8.69 -14.90 33.98
CA THR A 110 7.64 -13.99 34.45
C THR A 110 8.29 -12.79 35.09
N GLU A 111 7.91 -11.60 34.68
CA GLU A 111 8.28 -10.34 35.33
C GLU A 111 7.07 -9.83 36.11
N VAL A 112 7.22 -9.64 37.43
CA VAL A 112 6.16 -9.17 38.30
C VAL A 112 6.37 -7.69 38.57
N VAL A 113 5.37 -6.88 38.21
CA VAL A 113 5.33 -5.43 38.52
C VAL A 113 4.21 -5.20 39.49
N GLU A 114 4.58 -4.78 40.71
CA GLU A 114 3.62 -4.50 41.78
C GLU A 114 3.19 -3.04 41.75
N HIS A 115 1.89 -2.82 41.61
CA HIS A 115 1.26 -1.48 41.68
C HIS A 115 0.64 -1.33 43.08
N ARG A 116 1.33 -0.60 43.93
CA ARG A 116 0.87 -0.29 45.28
C ARG A 116 0.47 1.17 45.35
N LEU A 117 -0.52 1.46 46.23
CA LEU A 117 -0.82 2.86 46.55
C LEU A 117 0.43 3.51 47.16
N PRO A 118 0.78 4.76 46.79
CA PRO A 118 1.80 5.55 47.44
C PRO A 118 1.48 5.66 48.96
N GLU A 119 2.51 5.77 49.79
CA GLU A 119 2.31 5.82 51.25
C GLU A 119 1.39 6.96 51.69
N ASN A 120 1.47 8.11 51.02
CA ASN A 120 0.60 9.26 51.28
C ASN A 120 -0.88 9.05 50.87
N GLU A 121 -1.18 8.04 50.06
CA GLU A 121 -2.53 7.69 49.63
C GLU A 121 -3.11 6.48 50.37
N ARG A 122 -2.33 5.88 51.30
CA ARG A 122 -2.79 4.77 52.16
C ARG A 122 -3.55 5.24 53.37
N ILE A 123 -4.18 6.40 53.33
CA ILE A 123 -5.00 6.97 54.41
C ILE A 123 -6.45 6.95 53.93
N CYS A 124 -7.35 6.42 54.78
CA CYS A 124 -8.77 6.41 54.51
C CYS A 124 -9.33 7.84 54.45
N SER A 125 -9.91 8.21 53.32
CA SER A 125 -10.51 9.54 53.10
C SER A 125 -11.73 9.82 54.00
N ALA A 126 -12.36 8.76 54.55
CA ALA A 126 -13.55 8.88 55.41
C ALA A 126 -13.20 9.04 56.89
N CYS A 127 -12.17 8.35 57.40
CA CYS A 127 -11.87 8.34 58.84
C CYS A 127 -10.41 8.66 59.19
N GLY A 128 -9.52 8.87 58.24
CA GLY A 128 -8.11 9.20 58.46
C GLY A 128 -7.23 8.04 58.96
N SER A 129 -7.74 6.82 59.05
CA SER A 129 -6.98 5.64 59.48
C SER A 129 -6.19 5.03 58.30
N GLU A 130 -5.12 4.28 58.59
CA GLU A 130 -4.32 3.59 57.59
C GLU A 130 -5.11 2.46 56.91
N LEU A 131 -5.03 2.38 55.59
CA LEU A 131 -5.64 1.33 54.78
C LEU A 131 -4.83 0.04 54.87
N VAL A 132 -5.50 -1.10 55.01
CA VAL A 132 -4.87 -2.42 55.07
C VAL A 132 -5.12 -3.15 53.76
N GLU A 133 -4.09 -3.81 53.22
CA GLU A 133 -4.19 -4.65 52.05
C GLU A 133 -5.13 -5.85 52.30
N ILE A 134 -6.19 -5.99 51.46
CA ILE A 134 -7.20 -7.05 51.60
C ILE A 134 -7.23 -8.01 50.41
N GLY A 135 -6.52 -7.69 49.32
CA GLY A 135 -6.50 -8.53 48.14
C GLY A 135 -5.63 -7.94 47.02
N LYS A 136 -5.47 -8.72 46.00
CA LYS A 136 -4.75 -8.33 44.76
C LYS A 136 -5.48 -8.87 43.55
N ASP A 137 -5.41 -8.11 42.45
CA ASP A 137 -5.88 -8.51 41.14
C ASP A 137 -4.66 -8.65 40.24
N VAL A 138 -4.53 -9.77 39.52
CA VAL A 138 -3.37 -10.08 38.68
C VAL A 138 -3.78 -10.04 37.23
N ARG A 139 -3.24 -9.05 36.50
CA ARG A 139 -3.37 -8.97 35.03
C ARG A 139 -2.10 -9.50 34.39
N ARG A 140 -2.22 -10.52 33.51
CA ARG A 140 -1.11 -11.12 32.79
C ARG A 140 -1.10 -10.65 31.34
N THR A 141 0.03 -10.16 30.86
CA THR A 141 0.25 -9.73 29.47
C THR A 141 1.45 -10.46 28.88
N LEU A 142 1.39 -10.78 27.60
CA LEU A 142 2.51 -11.37 26.87
C LEU A 142 3.42 -10.24 26.37
N GLN A 143 4.68 -10.25 26.83
CA GLN A 143 5.72 -9.33 26.38
C GLN A 143 6.58 -9.99 25.30
N MET A 144 7.05 -9.22 24.29
CA MET A 144 7.88 -9.72 23.20
C MET A 144 8.99 -8.71 22.89
N LYS A 145 10.21 -9.24 22.76
CA LYS A 145 11.31 -8.60 22.04
C LYS A 145 11.63 -9.45 20.80
N PRO A 146 12.30 -8.95 19.76
CA PRO A 146 12.75 -9.78 18.67
C PRO A 146 13.50 -11.01 19.21
N ALA A 147 13.02 -12.20 18.83
CA ALA A 147 13.54 -13.52 19.25
C ALA A 147 13.38 -13.89 20.75
N GLU A 148 12.68 -13.11 21.58
CA GLU A 148 12.41 -13.44 22.98
C GLU A 148 10.95 -13.13 23.35
N PHE A 149 10.34 -13.96 24.18
CA PHE A 149 9.03 -13.69 24.77
C PHE A 149 9.02 -14.05 26.26
N TRP A 150 8.25 -13.30 27.05
CA TRP A 150 8.07 -13.54 28.48
C TRP A 150 6.69 -13.07 28.94
N ILE A 151 6.32 -13.46 30.16
CA ILE A 151 5.10 -13.00 30.81
C ILE A 151 5.43 -11.83 31.71
N ARG A 152 4.62 -10.76 31.61
CA ARG A 152 4.57 -9.67 32.61
C ARG A 152 3.29 -9.84 33.42
N GLU A 153 3.42 -9.96 34.73
CA GLU A 153 2.32 -9.97 35.67
C GLU A 153 2.24 -8.62 36.39
N ASP A 154 1.17 -7.87 36.15
CA ASP A 154 0.86 -6.62 36.87
C ASP A 154 -0.06 -6.96 38.02
N VAL A 155 0.40 -6.75 39.24
CA VAL A 155 -0.32 -7.09 40.50
C VAL A 155 -0.87 -5.83 41.13
N TYR A 156 -2.18 -5.68 41.12
CA TYR A 156 -2.89 -4.53 41.66
C TYR A 156 -3.51 -4.89 43.04
N TYR A 157 -2.99 -4.29 44.09
CA TYR A 157 -3.46 -4.55 45.45
C TYR A 157 -4.75 -3.81 45.78
N THR A 158 -5.60 -4.46 46.58
CA THR A 158 -6.84 -3.90 47.10
C THR A 158 -6.70 -3.71 48.58
N TYR A 159 -7.05 -2.54 49.07
CA TYR A 159 -6.93 -2.14 50.47
C TYR A 159 -8.32 -1.90 51.08
N ALA A 160 -8.50 -2.23 52.34
CA ALA A 160 -9.72 -1.94 53.10
C ALA A 160 -9.41 -1.21 54.39
N CYS A 161 -10.27 -0.26 54.76
CA CYS A 161 -10.20 0.40 56.06
C CYS A 161 -10.92 -0.46 57.10
N LYS A 162 -10.16 -1.10 58.02
CA LYS A 162 -10.73 -1.88 59.12
C LYS A 162 -11.48 -1.03 60.13
N ASN A 163 -11.11 0.24 60.27
CA ASN A 163 -11.76 1.15 61.20
C ASN A 163 -13.18 1.50 60.76
N CYS A 164 -13.35 1.82 59.46
CA CYS A 164 -14.68 2.04 58.90
C CYS A 164 -15.56 0.78 59.01
N GLU A 165 -15.00 -0.42 58.76
CA GLU A 165 -15.70 -1.70 58.88
C GLU A 165 -16.21 -1.94 60.30
N GLN A 166 -15.41 -1.59 61.31
CA GLN A 166 -15.79 -1.73 62.72
C GLN A 166 -16.84 -0.68 63.21
N GLU A 167 -16.74 0.56 62.69
CA GLU A 167 -17.62 1.66 63.14
C GLU A 167 -18.96 1.68 62.37
N THR A 168 -18.97 1.38 61.05
CA THR A 168 -20.16 1.54 60.23
C THR A 168 -20.72 0.20 59.71
N GLY A 169 -19.99 -0.90 59.86
CA GLY A 169 -20.32 -2.20 59.32
C GLY A 169 -20.02 -2.33 57.82
N GLU A 170 -19.49 -1.28 57.18
CA GLU A 170 -19.10 -1.26 55.78
C GLU A 170 -17.62 -0.87 55.63
N ALA A 171 -16.85 -1.73 54.94
CA ALA A 171 -15.44 -1.45 54.66
C ALA A 171 -15.29 -0.44 53.53
N ASN A 172 -14.55 0.65 53.73
CA ASN A 172 -14.11 1.51 52.63
C ASN A 172 -12.98 0.79 51.88
N ILE A 173 -13.25 0.40 50.61
CA ILE A 173 -12.34 -0.39 49.76
C ILE A 173 -11.69 0.53 48.74
N VAL A 174 -10.35 0.54 48.68
CA VAL A 174 -9.56 1.29 47.69
C VAL A 174 -8.69 0.30 46.94
N LYS A 175 -8.69 0.41 45.63
CA LYS A 175 -7.85 -0.40 44.74
C LYS A 175 -6.74 0.46 44.13
N ALA A 176 -5.56 -0.13 43.95
CA ALA A 176 -4.51 0.51 43.18
C ALA A 176 -5.00 0.82 41.75
N ALA A 177 -4.65 1.99 41.23
CA ALA A 177 -5.04 2.41 39.87
C ALA A 177 -4.56 1.40 38.84
N LYS A 178 -5.44 1.00 37.93
CA LYS A 178 -5.10 0.11 36.81
C LYS A 178 -4.86 0.95 35.58
N GLU A 179 -3.72 0.72 34.93
CA GLU A 179 -3.50 1.24 33.59
C GLU A 179 -4.50 0.62 32.61
N PRO A 180 -5.03 1.40 31.66
CA PRO A 180 -5.96 0.87 30.68
C PRO A 180 -5.28 -0.21 29.84
N ALA A 181 -5.96 -1.36 29.66
CA ALA A 181 -5.43 -2.45 28.85
C ALA A 181 -5.48 -2.08 27.36
N LEU A 182 -4.43 -2.38 26.62
CA LEU A 182 -4.41 -2.18 25.17
C LEU A 182 -5.65 -2.79 24.49
N LEU A 183 -5.91 -4.07 24.78
CA LEU A 183 -7.09 -4.81 24.28
C LEU A 183 -7.80 -5.47 25.46
N PRO A 184 -8.93 -4.93 25.94
CA PRO A 184 -9.66 -5.50 27.07
C PRO A 184 -10.00 -6.99 26.87
N GLY A 185 -9.79 -7.79 27.91
CA GLY A 185 -10.03 -9.24 27.85
C GLY A 185 -9.01 -10.04 27.02
N SER A 186 -7.87 -9.43 26.69
CA SER A 186 -6.77 -10.07 25.98
C SER A 186 -5.48 -9.96 26.80
N PHE A 187 -4.54 -10.86 26.54
CA PHE A 187 -3.16 -10.78 27.06
C PHE A 187 -2.19 -10.12 26.06
N ALA A 188 -2.71 -9.47 25.01
CA ALA A 188 -1.90 -8.73 24.04
C ALA A 188 -1.27 -7.50 24.70
N SER A 189 0.04 -7.37 24.62
CA SER A 189 0.77 -6.16 24.96
C SER A 189 0.98 -5.28 23.72
N ALA A 190 1.36 -4.02 23.93
CA ALA A 190 1.74 -3.11 22.86
C ALA A 190 2.93 -3.67 22.06
N GLU A 191 3.92 -4.25 22.75
CA GLU A 191 5.11 -4.89 22.18
C GLU A 191 4.74 -6.06 21.27
N ALA A 192 3.84 -6.94 21.73
CA ALA A 192 3.40 -8.09 20.94
C ALA A 192 2.65 -7.67 19.67
N VAL A 193 1.74 -6.69 19.77
CA VAL A 193 0.97 -6.19 18.63
C VAL A 193 1.87 -5.45 17.63
N ALA A 194 2.75 -4.57 18.11
CA ALA A 194 3.71 -3.85 17.26
C ALA A 194 4.67 -4.82 16.55
N TYR A 195 5.16 -5.84 17.26
CA TYR A 195 6.00 -6.89 16.68
C TYR A 195 5.29 -7.66 15.56
N LEU A 196 4.05 -8.12 15.81
CA LEU A 196 3.25 -8.83 14.81
C LEU A 196 2.95 -7.95 13.59
N ALA A 197 2.66 -6.65 13.81
CA ALA A 197 2.46 -5.70 12.73
C ALA A 197 3.74 -5.53 11.90
N ALA A 198 4.89 -5.34 12.54
CA ALA A 198 6.18 -5.22 11.85
C ALA A 198 6.52 -6.51 11.07
N GLN A 199 6.36 -7.68 11.68
CA GLN A 199 6.62 -8.95 10.99
C GLN A 199 5.71 -9.15 9.78
N LYS A 200 4.42 -8.85 9.90
CA LYS A 200 3.46 -9.08 8.81
C LYS A 200 3.57 -8.04 7.69
N PHE A 201 3.73 -6.76 8.02
CA PHE A 201 3.58 -5.66 7.05
C PHE A 201 4.91 -5.04 6.62
N VAL A 202 5.98 -5.15 7.42
CA VAL A 202 7.32 -4.69 7.04
C VAL A 202 8.16 -5.84 6.50
N MET A 203 8.16 -6.99 7.22
CA MET A 203 8.93 -8.19 6.84
C MET A 203 8.14 -9.14 5.93
N TYR A 204 6.87 -8.81 5.64
CA TYR A 204 5.95 -9.57 4.78
C TYR A 204 5.72 -11.02 5.19
N SER A 205 5.92 -11.35 6.48
CA SER A 205 5.71 -12.69 7.01
C SER A 205 4.22 -12.98 7.22
N PRO A 206 3.62 -13.97 6.52
CA PRO A 206 2.25 -14.38 6.79
C PRO A 206 2.08 -14.86 8.23
N LEU A 207 0.93 -14.59 8.86
CA LEU A 207 0.67 -15.02 10.24
C LEU A 207 0.79 -16.53 10.43
N TYR A 208 0.54 -17.31 9.38
CA TYR A 208 0.75 -18.77 9.38
C TYR A 208 2.22 -19.15 9.62
N ARG A 209 3.17 -18.43 9.00
CA ARG A 209 4.61 -18.67 9.24
C ARG A 209 5.02 -18.28 10.65
N LEU A 210 4.46 -17.18 11.16
CA LEU A 210 4.69 -16.78 12.55
C LEU A 210 4.13 -17.79 13.54
N GLU A 211 2.93 -18.33 13.31
CA GLU A 211 2.34 -19.41 14.10
C GLU A 211 3.26 -20.64 14.13
N GLN A 212 3.80 -21.04 12.97
CA GLN A 212 4.75 -22.16 12.91
C GLN A 212 6.05 -21.86 13.65
N GLU A 213 6.60 -20.65 13.52
CA GLU A 213 7.82 -20.26 14.23
C GLU A 213 7.62 -20.25 15.74
N PHE A 214 6.52 -19.67 16.21
CA PHE A 214 6.18 -19.67 17.64
C PHE A 214 5.96 -21.09 18.18
N ASN A 215 5.32 -21.95 17.40
CA ASN A 215 5.14 -23.35 17.79
C ASN A 215 6.49 -24.10 17.92
N ARG A 216 7.49 -23.82 17.07
CA ARG A 216 8.85 -24.38 17.22
C ARG A 216 9.53 -23.92 18.51
N GLN A 217 9.22 -22.72 18.96
CA GLN A 217 9.71 -22.16 20.23
C GLN A 217 8.84 -22.56 21.45
N GLY A 218 7.79 -23.38 21.23
CA GLY A 218 6.87 -23.84 22.29
C GLY A 218 5.73 -22.86 22.60
N LEU A 219 5.67 -21.68 21.96
CA LEU A 219 4.58 -20.71 22.14
C LEU A 219 3.39 -21.08 21.25
N LYS A 220 2.26 -21.48 21.85
CA LYS A 220 1.02 -21.86 21.16
C LYS A 220 0.12 -20.65 20.88
N LEU A 221 0.61 -19.70 20.09
CA LEU A 221 -0.14 -18.50 19.70
C LEU A 221 -0.72 -18.69 18.29
N SER A 222 -2.04 -18.89 18.19
CA SER A 222 -2.69 -19.17 16.92
C SER A 222 -2.71 -17.94 16.00
N ARG A 223 -2.62 -18.18 14.66
CA ARG A 223 -2.80 -17.12 13.66
C ARG A 223 -4.13 -16.38 13.80
N GLN A 224 -5.18 -17.05 14.30
CA GLN A 224 -6.47 -16.42 14.53
C GLN A 224 -6.39 -15.40 15.69
N THR A 225 -5.69 -15.75 16.76
CA THR A 225 -5.46 -14.83 17.88
C THR A 225 -4.63 -13.62 17.43
N MET A 226 -3.53 -13.85 16.73
CA MET A 226 -2.70 -12.79 16.16
C MET A 226 -3.49 -11.87 15.21
N ALA A 227 -4.32 -12.45 14.32
CA ALA A 227 -5.19 -11.67 13.44
C ALA A 227 -6.19 -10.82 14.21
N ASN A 228 -6.83 -11.38 15.25
CA ASN A 228 -7.78 -10.65 16.09
C ASN A 228 -7.12 -9.49 16.85
N TRP A 229 -5.88 -9.66 17.31
CA TRP A 229 -5.13 -8.58 17.94
C TRP A 229 -4.87 -7.42 16.98
N LEU A 230 -4.38 -7.74 15.78
CA LEU A 230 -4.13 -6.73 14.75
C LEU A 230 -5.42 -6.02 14.32
N LEU A 231 -6.53 -6.76 14.14
CA LEU A 231 -7.83 -6.18 13.78
C LEU A 231 -8.32 -5.21 14.86
N LYS A 232 -8.35 -5.65 16.13
CA LYS A 232 -8.83 -4.82 17.23
C LYS A 232 -7.94 -3.62 17.50
N ALA A 233 -6.62 -3.79 17.42
CA ALA A 233 -5.68 -2.67 17.58
C ALA A 233 -5.82 -1.66 16.43
N SER A 234 -6.00 -2.15 15.19
CA SER A 234 -6.26 -1.30 14.04
C SER A 234 -7.53 -0.48 14.22
N GLU A 235 -8.64 -1.13 14.56
CA GLU A 235 -9.93 -0.47 14.74
C GLU A 235 -9.90 0.56 15.89
N LYS A 236 -9.36 0.18 17.05
CA LYS A 236 -9.45 1.00 18.26
C LYS A 236 -8.42 2.11 18.35
N TRP A 237 -7.18 1.84 17.90
CA TRP A 237 -6.05 2.73 18.16
C TRP A 237 -5.43 3.35 16.90
N LEU A 238 -5.36 2.58 15.80
CA LEU A 238 -4.69 3.06 14.60
C LEU A 238 -5.64 3.81 13.68
N GLN A 239 -6.92 3.42 13.60
CA GLN A 239 -7.92 4.09 12.76
C GLN A 239 -8.11 5.57 13.15
N PRO A 240 -8.21 5.97 14.42
CA PRO A 240 -8.31 7.40 14.77
C PRO A 240 -7.10 8.21 14.30
N VAL A 241 -5.89 7.67 14.38
CA VAL A 241 -4.68 8.35 13.89
C VAL A 241 -4.69 8.43 12.36
N TYR A 242 -5.15 7.37 11.69
CA TYR A 242 -5.36 7.37 10.24
C TYR A 242 -6.37 8.45 9.81
N ASP A 243 -7.47 8.61 10.54
CA ASP A 243 -8.51 9.59 10.23
C ASP A 243 -7.96 11.03 10.31
N VAL A 244 -7.14 11.33 11.32
CA VAL A 244 -6.44 12.63 11.44
C VAL A 244 -5.46 12.83 10.26
N LEU A 245 -4.69 11.80 9.91
CA LEU A 245 -3.79 11.87 8.75
C LEU A 245 -4.57 12.07 7.44
N HIS A 246 -5.74 11.48 7.29
CA HIS A 246 -6.61 11.67 6.14
C HIS A 246 -7.11 13.13 6.03
N GLU A 247 -7.53 13.72 7.15
CA GLU A 247 -7.90 15.14 7.17
C GLU A 247 -6.72 16.05 6.79
N GLN A 248 -5.53 15.76 7.30
CA GLN A 248 -4.31 16.52 6.94
C GLN A 248 -3.96 16.35 5.47
N LEU A 249 -4.02 15.11 4.95
CA LEU A 249 -3.78 14.83 3.53
C LEU A 249 -4.71 15.64 2.63
N CYS A 250 -6.01 15.71 2.94
CA CYS A 250 -6.98 16.44 2.14
C CYS A 250 -6.81 17.97 2.18
N ARG A 251 -5.97 18.50 3.06
CA ARG A 251 -5.61 19.95 3.11
C ARG A 251 -4.39 20.28 2.27
N GLU A 252 -3.64 19.29 1.81
CA GLU A 252 -2.46 19.48 0.97
C GLU A 252 -2.83 19.95 -0.44
N PRO A 253 -2.04 20.83 -1.08
CA PRO A 253 -2.38 21.35 -2.40
C PRO A 253 -2.10 20.38 -3.55
N VAL A 254 -1.21 19.39 -3.33
CA VAL A 254 -0.78 18.45 -4.35
C VAL A 254 -0.71 17.04 -3.77
N LEU A 255 -1.46 16.12 -4.36
CA LEU A 255 -1.48 14.70 -4.00
C LEU A 255 -1.06 13.81 -5.16
N HIS A 256 -0.73 12.58 -4.83
CA HIS A 256 -0.53 11.48 -5.76
C HIS A 256 -1.48 10.34 -5.42
N ALA A 257 -2.02 9.67 -6.44
CA ALA A 257 -2.89 8.50 -6.27
C ALA A 257 -2.45 7.36 -7.19
N ASP A 258 -2.64 6.13 -6.72
CA ASP A 258 -2.44 4.89 -7.47
C ASP A 258 -3.33 3.80 -6.89
N GLU A 259 -3.55 2.69 -7.59
CA GLU A 259 -4.28 1.56 -7.05
C GLU A 259 -3.74 0.23 -7.57
N THR A 260 -3.91 -0.82 -6.77
CA THR A 260 -3.53 -2.19 -7.15
C THR A 260 -4.62 -3.18 -6.79
N THR A 261 -4.67 -4.30 -7.49
CA THR A 261 -5.65 -5.34 -7.22
C THR A 261 -5.39 -6.04 -5.90
N LEU A 262 -6.46 -6.47 -5.24
CA LEU A 262 -6.46 -7.32 -4.05
C LEU A 262 -7.54 -8.39 -4.23
N GLN A 263 -7.27 -9.62 -3.78
CA GLN A 263 -8.29 -10.65 -3.65
C GLN A 263 -8.79 -10.72 -2.21
N VAL A 264 -10.12 -10.74 -2.02
CA VAL A 264 -10.76 -10.92 -0.71
C VAL A 264 -11.66 -12.14 -0.80
N LEU A 265 -11.39 -13.18 0.02
CA LEU A 265 -12.08 -14.47 -0.11
C LEU A 265 -13.53 -14.44 0.37
N ARG A 266 -13.81 -13.71 1.45
CA ARG A 266 -15.12 -13.62 2.08
C ARG A 266 -15.61 -12.17 2.09
N GLU A 267 -15.97 -11.69 0.91
CA GLU A 267 -16.52 -10.36 0.73
C GLU A 267 -18.05 -10.50 0.55
N PRO A 268 -18.88 -9.82 1.36
CA PRO A 268 -20.33 -9.96 1.28
C PRO A 268 -20.87 -9.69 -0.12
N GLY A 269 -21.68 -10.59 -0.64
CA GLY A 269 -22.34 -10.44 -1.96
C GLY A 269 -21.42 -10.58 -3.16
N ARG A 270 -20.15 -11.04 -3.00
CA ARG A 270 -19.19 -11.17 -4.10
C ARG A 270 -18.52 -12.55 -4.12
N SER A 271 -18.14 -12.98 -5.31
CA SER A 271 -17.36 -14.21 -5.48
C SER A 271 -15.94 -14.04 -4.92
N SER A 272 -15.38 -15.09 -4.33
CA SER A 272 -13.98 -15.13 -3.88
C SER A 272 -12.95 -14.88 -4.99
N THR A 273 -13.32 -15.02 -6.27
CA THR A 273 -12.49 -14.73 -7.43
C THR A 273 -12.60 -13.28 -7.91
N SER A 274 -13.50 -12.48 -7.31
CA SER A 274 -13.67 -11.07 -7.65
C SER A 274 -12.41 -10.28 -7.30
N LYS A 275 -12.07 -9.31 -8.16
CA LYS A 275 -10.97 -8.38 -7.90
C LYS A 275 -11.49 -7.21 -7.07
N SER A 276 -10.93 -7.04 -5.89
CA SER A 276 -11.03 -5.84 -5.07
C SER A 276 -9.75 -5.03 -5.23
N TYR A 277 -9.66 -3.87 -4.61
CA TYR A 277 -8.57 -2.93 -4.85
C TYR A 277 -8.05 -2.34 -3.55
N MET A 278 -6.75 -2.10 -3.54
CA MET A 278 -6.08 -1.26 -2.57
C MET A 278 -5.70 0.03 -3.29
N TRP A 279 -6.36 1.11 -2.92
CA TRP A 279 -6.06 2.46 -3.35
C TRP A 279 -4.98 3.05 -2.47
N LEU A 280 -4.22 3.97 -3.02
CA LEU A 280 -3.18 4.69 -2.33
C LEU A 280 -3.29 6.16 -2.65
N TYR A 281 -3.22 6.99 -1.61
CA TYR A 281 -3.14 8.45 -1.72
C TYR A 281 -1.98 8.93 -0.88
N ARG A 282 -1.22 9.89 -1.40
CA ARG A 282 -0.09 10.42 -0.67
C ARG A 282 0.21 11.86 -1.01
N THR A 283 0.91 12.54 -0.12
CA THR A 283 1.45 13.88 -0.34
C THR A 283 2.55 13.88 -1.39
N SER A 284 2.74 15.04 -2.04
CA SER A 284 3.85 15.29 -2.98
C SER A 284 5.18 15.47 -2.26
N GLY A 285 6.27 15.58 -3.03
CA GLY A 285 7.60 15.88 -2.49
C GLY A 285 7.76 17.27 -1.91
N CYS A 286 6.83 18.19 -2.18
CA CYS A 286 6.83 19.55 -1.65
C CYS A 286 6.12 19.68 -0.30
N ALA A 287 5.43 18.64 0.17
CA ALA A 287 4.77 18.65 1.47
C ALA A 287 5.79 18.68 2.60
N LYS A 288 5.47 19.40 3.68
CA LYS A 288 6.34 19.47 4.87
C LYS A 288 6.48 18.13 5.58
N GLN A 289 5.42 17.33 5.53
CA GLN A 289 5.36 15.99 6.10
C GLN A 289 4.83 15.01 5.07
N ALA A 290 5.46 13.86 4.98
CA ALA A 290 4.98 12.81 4.11
C ALA A 290 3.81 12.08 4.78
N ILE A 291 2.70 11.97 4.06
CA ILE A 291 1.54 11.16 4.45
C ILE A 291 1.29 10.16 3.33
N VAL A 292 1.16 8.89 3.67
CA VAL A 292 0.89 7.79 2.75
C VAL A 292 -0.28 6.99 3.29
N LEU A 293 -1.43 7.07 2.63
CA LEU A 293 -2.64 6.38 3.06
C LEU A 293 -3.07 5.34 2.04
N TYR A 294 -3.41 4.16 2.54
CA TYR A 294 -4.03 3.09 1.76
C TYR A 294 -5.50 3.00 2.12
N GLU A 295 -6.32 2.68 1.15
CA GLU A 295 -7.75 2.46 1.31
C GLU A 295 -8.17 1.18 0.61
N TYR A 296 -8.84 0.28 1.32
CA TYR A 296 -9.45 -0.89 0.71
C TYR A 296 -10.81 -0.56 0.11
N GLN A 297 -11.02 -0.97 -1.14
CA GLN A 297 -12.32 -0.84 -1.80
C GLN A 297 -12.67 -2.09 -2.62
N PRO A 298 -13.96 -2.49 -2.67
CA PRO A 298 -14.38 -3.69 -3.38
C PRO A 298 -14.29 -3.55 -4.90
N THR A 299 -14.23 -2.34 -5.45
CA THR A 299 -14.19 -2.10 -6.90
C THR A 299 -13.19 -1.01 -7.27
N ARG A 300 -12.92 -0.86 -8.58
CA ARG A 300 -12.09 0.23 -9.13
C ARG A 300 -12.92 1.42 -9.60
N LYS A 301 -14.14 1.62 -9.08
CA LYS A 301 -15.00 2.72 -9.52
C LYS A 301 -14.51 4.07 -9.04
N ALA A 302 -14.72 5.12 -9.86
CA ALA A 302 -14.35 6.50 -9.56
C ALA A 302 -15.01 7.03 -8.26
N GLU A 303 -16.21 6.53 -7.92
CA GLU A 303 -16.96 6.88 -6.70
C GLU A 303 -16.11 6.72 -5.42
N HIS A 304 -15.20 5.75 -5.39
CA HIS A 304 -14.34 5.51 -4.23
C HIS A 304 -13.29 6.62 -4.07
N ALA A 305 -12.63 6.99 -5.17
CA ALA A 305 -11.67 8.09 -5.14
C ALA A 305 -12.37 9.43 -4.83
N GLU A 306 -13.57 9.66 -5.36
CA GLU A 306 -14.38 10.84 -5.05
C GLU A 306 -14.77 10.91 -3.57
N ALA A 307 -15.19 9.78 -2.99
CA ALA A 307 -15.54 9.70 -1.57
C ALA A 307 -14.32 9.93 -0.66
N PHE A 308 -13.18 9.32 -0.98
CA PHE A 308 -11.94 9.49 -0.21
C PHE A 308 -11.43 10.93 -0.27
N LEU A 309 -11.44 11.53 -1.45
CA LEU A 309 -10.95 12.91 -1.68
C LEU A 309 -12.00 13.98 -1.37
N LYS A 310 -13.07 13.63 -0.66
CA LYS A 310 -14.08 14.59 -0.24
C LYS A 310 -13.46 15.69 0.63
N GLY A 311 -13.57 16.93 0.20
CA GLY A 311 -12.96 18.09 0.87
C GLY A 311 -11.59 18.49 0.31
N PHE A 312 -10.95 17.64 -0.48
CA PHE A 312 -9.73 17.99 -1.20
C PHE A 312 -10.03 18.94 -2.37
N SER A 313 -9.15 19.92 -2.57
CA SER A 313 -9.17 20.81 -3.73
C SER A 313 -7.72 21.13 -4.13
N GLY A 314 -7.33 20.74 -5.33
CA GLY A 314 -5.94 20.91 -5.76
C GLY A 314 -5.54 19.98 -6.91
N TRP A 315 -4.26 19.65 -6.94
CA TRP A 315 -3.66 18.84 -7.98
C TRP A 315 -3.55 17.36 -7.54
N LEU A 316 -3.95 16.45 -8.42
CA LEU A 316 -3.85 15.00 -8.19
C LEU A 316 -3.01 14.36 -9.30
N HIS A 317 -1.80 13.93 -8.98
CA HIS A 317 -1.02 13.08 -9.87
C HIS A 317 -1.61 11.67 -9.92
N ALA A 318 -1.88 11.19 -11.12
CA ALA A 318 -2.38 9.84 -11.35
C ALA A 318 -1.86 9.26 -12.68
N ASP A 319 -2.10 7.96 -12.89
CA ASP A 319 -1.94 7.33 -14.19
C ASP A 319 -3.08 7.73 -15.14
N GLY A 320 -3.05 7.17 -16.36
CA GLY A 320 -4.11 7.39 -17.35
C GLY A 320 -5.43 6.66 -17.09
N TYR A 321 -5.72 6.23 -15.87
CA TYR A 321 -6.99 5.59 -15.55
C TYR A 321 -8.16 6.58 -15.60
N GLN A 322 -9.13 6.30 -16.46
CA GLN A 322 -10.28 7.19 -16.71
C GLN A 322 -11.14 7.48 -15.47
N GLY A 323 -11.05 6.66 -14.42
CA GLY A 323 -11.74 6.90 -13.16
C GLY A 323 -11.33 8.22 -12.50
N TYR A 324 -10.05 8.59 -12.56
CA TYR A 324 -9.57 9.87 -12.03
C TYR A 324 -10.05 11.06 -12.85
N HIS A 325 -10.24 10.91 -14.17
CA HIS A 325 -10.72 11.98 -15.04
C HIS A 325 -12.21 12.35 -14.81
N LYS A 326 -12.93 11.55 -14.01
CA LYS A 326 -14.34 11.79 -13.65
C LYS A 326 -14.50 12.49 -12.31
N LEU A 327 -13.40 12.80 -11.62
CA LEU A 327 -13.43 13.51 -10.34
C LEU A 327 -13.97 14.93 -10.50
N PRO A 328 -14.53 15.52 -9.43
CA PRO A 328 -15.05 16.89 -9.44
C PRO A 328 -14.01 17.91 -9.94
N GLY A 329 -14.48 19.00 -10.58
CA GLY A 329 -13.60 19.96 -11.25
C GLY A 329 -12.65 20.76 -10.35
N ASN A 330 -12.86 20.75 -9.04
CA ASN A 330 -11.92 21.29 -8.05
C ASN A 330 -10.67 20.38 -7.86
N ILE A 331 -10.69 19.15 -8.38
CA ILE A 331 -9.56 18.23 -8.39
C ILE A 331 -8.99 18.20 -9.81
N ARG A 332 -7.79 18.77 -9.99
CA ARG A 332 -7.13 18.86 -11.28
C ARG A 332 -6.15 17.71 -11.44
N VAL A 333 -6.48 16.73 -12.29
CA VAL A 333 -5.64 15.54 -12.51
C VAL A 333 -4.41 15.90 -13.35
N VAL A 334 -3.23 15.48 -12.91
CA VAL A 334 -1.93 15.60 -13.61
C VAL A 334 -1.48 14.24 -14.08
N GLY A 335 -1.16 14.11 -15.36
CA GLY A 335 -0.75 12.85 -15.97
C GLY A 335 0.70 12.47 -15.66
N CYS A 336 1.04 11.22 -15.93
CA CYS A 336 2.35 10.64 -15.65
C CYS A 336 3.16 10.42 -16.94
N TRP A 337 4.23 11.19 -17.14
CA TRP A 337 5.14 11.04 -18.29
C TRP A 337 5.92 9.72 -18.28
N ALA A 338 6.11 9.09 -17.12
CA ALA A 338 6.74 7.78 -17.06
C ALA A 338 5.89 6.71 -17.78
N HIS A 339 4.56 6.80 -17.71
CA HIS A 339 3.66 5.93 -18.47
C HIS A 339 3.72 6.19 -19.98
N ALA A 340 3.74 7.46 -20.39
CA ALA A 340 3.89 7.82 -21.81
C ALA A 340 5.23 7.28 -22.35
N ARG A 341 6.34 7.50 -21.66
CA ARG A 341 7.66 6.98 -22.03
C ARG A 341 7.66 5.45 -22.11
N ARG A 342 7.07 4.76 -21.15
CA ARG A 342 6.96 3.28 -21.13
C ARG A 342 6.25 2.74 -22.39
N LYS A 343 5.23 3.45 -22.90
CA LYS A 343 4.56 3.06 -24.14
C LYS A 343 5.48 3.09 -25.37
N PHE A 344 6.35 4.09 -25.48
CA PHE A 344 7.36 4.15 -26.53
C PHE A 344 8.45 3.09 -26.33
N ASP A 345 8.89 2.82 -25.12
CA ASP A 345 9.83 1.75 -24.80
C ASP A 345 9.26 0.35 -25.14
N GLU A 346 7.98 0.12 -24.84
CA GLU A 346 7.27 -1.09 -25.26
C GLU A 346 7.26 -1.23 -26.81
N ALA A 347 7.05 -0.13 -27.53
CA ALA A 347 7.10 -0.13 -29.00
C ALA A 347 8.51 -0.42 -29.52
N LEU A 348 9.55 0.17 -28.93
CA LEU A 348 10.95 -0.17 -29.23
C LEU A 348 11.26 -1.64 -28.99
N GLY A 349 10.68 -2.22 -27.95
CA GLY A 349 10.86 -3.62 -27.62
C GLY A 349 10.33 -4.60 -28.67
N THR A 350 9.44 -4.17 -29.58
CA THR A 350 8.93 -5.00 -30.69
C THR A 350 9.87 -5.04 -31.89
N LEU A 351 10.79 -4.07 -31.99
CA LEU A 351 11.70 -3.94 -33.10
C LEU A 351 12.99 -4.75 -32.91
N PRO A 352 13.59 -5.28 -34.00
CA PRO A 352 14.94 -5.83 -33.95
C PRO A 352 15.94 -4.78 -33.49
N GLN A 353 16.97 -5.19 -32.77
CA GLN A 353 17.94 -4.30 -32.11
C GLN A 353 18.58 -3.31 -33.11
N GLU A 354 18.88 -3.77 -34.32
CA GLU A 354 19.50 -2.98 -35.41
C GLU A 354 18.59 -1.84 -35.90
N LYS A 355 17.25 -2.02 -35.82
CA LYS A 355 16.25 -1.04 -36.31
C LYS A 355 15.74 -0.11 -35.23
N ARG A 356 16.18 -0.25 -33.96
CA ARG A 356 15.65 0.54 -32.84
C ARG A 356 16.11 1.99 -32.92
N LYS A 357 17.40 2.22 -33.16
CA LYS A 357 18.05 3.53 -33.00
C LYS A 357 17.41 4.62 -33.88
N ASP A 358 17.05 4.30 -35.11
CA ASP A 358 16.51 5.27 -36.08
C ASP A 358 14.99 5.11 -36.27
N SER A 359 14.32 4.41 -35.32
CA SER A 359 12.88 4.16 -35.43
C SER A 359 12.06 5.35 -34.91
N PRO A 360 10.84 5.55 -35.42
CA PRO A 360 9.92 6.53 -34.84
C PRO A 360 9.64 6.31 -33.34
N ALA A 361 9.66 5.05 -32.88
CA ALA A 361 9.50 4.75 -31.46
C ALA A 361 10.68 5.29 -30.61
N ALA A 362 11.92 5.27 -31.15
CA ALA A 362 13.08 5.88 -30.50
C ALA A 362 12.97 7.40 -30.43
N MET A 363 12.40 8.03 -31.45
CA MET A 363 12.16 9.48 -31.43
C MET A 363 11.18 9.86 -30.34
N GLY A 364 10.04 9.17 -30.22
CA GLY A 364 9.06 9.42 -29.15
C GLY A 364 9.63 9.17 -27.75
N GLU A 365 10.43 8.10 -27.58
CA GLU A 365 11.14 7.83 -26.32
C GLU A 365 12.17 8.91 -26.00
N CYS A 366 12.92 9.39 -27.01
CA CYS A 366 13.93 10.45 -26.87
C CYS A 366 13.31 11.76 -26.37
N TYR A 367 12.19 12.20 -26.93
CA TYR A 367 11.47 13.39 -26.43
C TYR A 367 11.06 13.23 -24.96
N CYS A 368 10.47 12.09 -24.60
CA CYS A 368 10.11 11.83 -23.20
C CYS A 368 11.36 11.85 -22.30
N SER A 369 12.45 11.20 -22.72
CA SER A 369 13.70 11.15 -21.96
C SER A 369 14.35 12.53 -21.82
N GLN A 370 14.20 13.41 -22.82
CA GLN A 370 14.66 14.80 -22.75
C GLN A 370 13.92 15.58 -21.65
N LEU A 371 12.59 15.43 -21.52
CA LEU A 371 11.82 16.06 -20.44
C LEU A 371 12.34 15.62 -19.06
N PHE A 372 12.59 14.33 -18.84
CA PHE A 372 13.14 13.84 -17.58
C PHE A 372 14.54 14.40 -17.27
N LYS A 373 15.38 14.64 -18.31
CA LYS A 373 16.70 15.26 -18.12
C LYS A 373 16.59 16.74 -17.75
N LEU A 374 15.68 17.46 -18.38
CA LEU A 374 15.40 18.86 -18.05
C LEU A 374 14.90 18.97 -16.61
N GLU A 375 13.89 18.19 -16.22
CA GLU A 375 13.39 18.16 -14.84
C GLU A 375 14.46 17.81 -13.80
N GLN A 376 15.38 16.90 -14.11
CA GLN A 376 16.49 16.59 -13.21
C GLN A 376 17.41 17.80 -13.01
N ALA A 377 17.63 18.61 -14.05
CA ALA A 377 18.41 19.84 -13.94
C ALA A 377 17.70 20.94 -13.16
N LEU A 378 16.35 20.91 -13.09
CA LEU A 378 15.52 21.87 -12.38
C LEU A 378 15.20 21.43 -10.94
N ALA A 379 15.70 20.28 -10.47
CA ALA A 379 15.30 19.67 -9.20
C ALA A 379 15.56 20.57 -7.96
N GLU A 380 16.66 21.32 -7.98
CA GLU A 380 17.09 22.18 -6.85
C GLU A 380 16.48 23.59 -6.89
N LEU A 381 15.71 23.93 -7.94
CA LEU A 381 15.10 25.23 -8.08
C LEU A 381 13.83 25.35 -7.22
N THR A 382 13.49 26.58 -6.84
CA THR A 382 12.20 26.88 -6.21
C THR A 382 11.03 26.57 -7.16
N PRO A 383 9.81 26.34 -6.65
CA PRO A 383 8.65 26.13 -7.51
C PRO A 383 8.44 27.24 -8.55
N GLU A 384 8.66 28.49 -8.18
CA GLU A 384 8.51 29.65 -9.05
C GLU A 384 9.56 29.64 -10.17
N GLU A 385 10.83 29.44 -9.84
CA GLU A 385 11.92 29.36 -10.81
C GLU A 385 11.73 28.13 -11.74
N ARG A 386 11.29 27.01 -11.18
CA ARG A 386 10.98 25.78 -11.95
C ARG A 386 9.86 26.03 -12.95
N TYR A 387 8.80 26.72 -12.54
CA TYR A 387 7.69 27.10 -13.44
C TYR A 387 8.20 27.91 -14.64
N GLU A 388 8.99 28.97 -14.40
CA GLU A 388 9.56 29.80 -15.46
C GLU A 388 10.46 28.99 -16.40
N LYS A 389 11.36 28.18 -15.84
CA LYS A 389 12.28 27.36 -16.62
C LYS A 389 11.60 26.27 -17.43
N ARG A 390 10.52 25.70 -16.96
CA ARG A 390 9.69 24.75 -17.73
C ARG A 390 9.08 25.40 -18.96
N LEU A 391 8.54 26.60 -18.81
CA LEU A 391 7.99 27.36 -19.94
C LEU A 391 9.06 27.71 -20.98
N GLU A 392 10.29 27.99 -20.53
CA GLU A 392 11.42 28.28 -21.41
C GLU A 392 11.99 27.05 -22.11
N GLN A 393 12.18 25.94 -21.38
CA GLN A 393 12.96 24.79 -21.85
C GLN A 393 12.12 23.57 -22.24
N GLU A 394 11.06 23.26 -21.51
CA GLU A 394 10.25 22.07 -21.76
C GLU A 394 9.12 22.31 -22.74
N LYS A 395 8.47 23.49 -22.69
CA LYS A 395 7.38 23.81 -23.61
C LYS A 395 7.77 23.65 -25.07
N PRO A 396 8.94 24.12 -25.57
CA PRO A 396 9.35 23.88 -26.97
C PRO A 396 9.52 22.38 -27.31
N VAL A 397 10.01 21.58 -26.34
CA VAL A 397 10.14 20.12 -26.52
C VAL A 397 8.77 19.47 -26.63
N LEU A 398 7.82 19.90 -25.81
CA LEU A 398 6.43 19.42 -25.86
C LEU A 398 5.73 19.80 -27.15
N ASP A 399 5.88 21.03 -27.61
CA ASP A 399 5.31 21.50 -28.87
C ASP A 399 5.88 20.68 -30.08
N ALA A 400 7.18 20.40 -30.06
CA ALA A 400 7.82 19.55 -31.07
C ALA A 400 7.34 18.08 -31.01
N LEU A 401 7.20 17.53 -29.80
CA LEU A 401 6.69 16.17 -29.60
C LEU A 401 5.25 16.04 -30.09
N LEU A 402 4.38 17.00 -29.78
CA LEU A 402 2.98 16.97 -30.23
C LEU A 402 2.89 17.06 -31.75
N SER A 403 3.67 17.96 -32.37
CA SER A 403 3.73 18.10 -33.84
C SER A 403 4.18 16.80 -34.50
N TRP A 404 5.25 16.20 -33.98
CA TRP A 404 5.75 14.89 -34.44
C TRP A 404 4.71 13.78 -34.26
N ALA A 405 4.02 13.73 -33.10
CA ALA A 405 3.00 12.69 -32.84
C ALA A 405 1.81 12.80 -33.80
N ASN A 406 1.36 14.01 -34.12
CA ASN A 406 0.30 14.27 -35.09
C ASN A 406 0.69 13.83 -36.50
N GLU A 407 1.93 14.10 -36.91
CA GLU A 407 2.46 13.63 -38.22
C GLU A 407 2.53 12.10 -38.24
N MET A 408 3.09 11.49 -37.20
CA MET A 408 3.26 10.03 -37.12
C MET A 408 1.96 9.26 -37.01
N GLN A 409 0.90 9.86 -36.43
CA GLN A 409 -0.42 9.24 -36.36
C GLN A 409 -0.96 8.86 -37.74
N THR A 410 -0.75 9.70 -38.75
CA THR A 410 -1.20 9.44 -40.13
C THR A 410 -0.39 8.34 -40.85
N LYS A 411 0.85 8.12 -40.40
CA LYS A 411 1.81 7.19 -41.00
C LYS A 411 1.90 5.84 -40.29
N THR A 412 1.17 5.68 -39.17
CA THR A 412 1.32 4.52 -38.29
C THR A 412 -0.01 3.76 -38.14
N ALA A 413 0.04 2.43 -38.23
CA ALA A 413 -1.13 1.60 -38.02
C ALA A 413 -1.67 1.79 -36.57
N PRO A 414 -2.94 2.15 -36.37
CA PRO A 414 -3.48 2.50 -35.03
C PRO A 414 -3.36 1.40 -33.97
N LYS A 415 -3.37 0.12 -34.39
CA LYS A 415 -3.28 -1.05 -33.51
C LYS A 415 -1.85 -1.53 -33.25
N SER A 416 -0.84 -0.97 -33.92
CA SER A 416 0.57 -1.27 -33.66
C SER A 416 0.99 -0.77 -32.27
N ALA A 417 2.13 -1.22 -31.74
CA ALA A 417 2.64 -0.74 -30.47
C ALA A 417 2.94 0.76 -30.50
N LEU A 418 3.55 1.24 -31.60
CA LEU A 418 3.78 2.68 -31.81
C LEU A 418 2.45 3.46 -31.95
N GLY A 419 1.47 2.94 -32.70
CA GLY A 419 0.15 3.58 -32.83
C GLY A 419 -0.57 3.71 -31.50
N LYS A 420 -0.48 2.69 -30.64
CA LYS A 420 -1.01 2.74 -29.26
C LYS A 420 -0.27 3.74 -28.38
N ALA A 421 1.07 3.87 -28.53
CA ALA A 421 1.85 4.85 -27.79
C ALA A 421 1.48 6.29 -28.17
N ILE A 422 1.33 6.56 -29.48
CA ILE A 422 0.90 7.86 -29.99
C ILE A 422 -0.52 8.19 -29.55
N HIS A 423 -1.44 7.24 -29.66
CA HIS A 423 -2.82 7.42 -29.21
C HIS A 423 -2.89 7.73 -27.71
N TYR A 424 -2.16 6.97 -26.87
CA TYR A 424 -2.07 7.25 -25.42
C TYR A 424 -1.54 8.65 -25.15
N LEU A 425 -0.45 9.05 -25.83
CA LEU A 425 0.14 10.38 -25.68
C LEU A 425 -0.88 11.48 -26.00
N GLN A 426 -1.61 11.37 -27.11
CA GLN A 426 -2.61 12.36 -27.54
C GLN A 426 -3.84 12.39 -26.62
N GLU A 427 -4.34 11.24 -26.21
CA GLU A 427 -5.47 11.13 -25.26
C GLU A 427 -5.12 11.74 -23.90
N GLN A 428 -3.90 11.48 -23.42
CA GLN A 428 -3.45 11.98 -22.12
C GLN A 428 -2.83 13.38 -22.18
N TRP A 429 -2.66 13.96 -23.38
CA TRP A 429 -1.99 15.25 -23.56
C TRP A 429 -2.49 16.37 -22.65
N PRO A 430 -3.82 16.59 -22.49
CA PRO A 430 -4.34 17.64 -21.62
C PRO A 430 -3.95 17.48 -20.13
N TYR A 431 -3.66 16.25 -19.70
CA TYR A 431 -3.25 15.93 -18.34
C TYR A 431 -1.73 15.96 -18.19
N LEU A 432 -1.00 15.45 -19.20
CA LEU A 432 0.45 15.40 -19.22
C LEU A 432 1.08 16.80 -19.21
N THR A 433 0.48 17.78 -19.87
CA THR A 433 1.00 19.15 -19.95
C THR A 433 0.71 19.99 -18.71
N ARG A 434 -0.16 19.55 -17.81
CA ARG A 434 -0.51 20.29 -16.59
C ARG A 434 0.66 20.53 -15.63
N HIS A 435 1.72 19.72 -15.69
CA HIS A 435 2.93 20.00 -14.89
C HIS A 435 3.56 21.34 -15.20
N LEU A 436 3.27 21.94 -16.36
CA LEU A 436 3.67 23.31 -16.71
C LEU A 436 2.88 24.40 -15.98
N GLU A 437 1.76 24.07 -15.34
CA GLU A 437 0.87 25.06 -14.71
C GLU A 437 1.28 25.44 -13.29
N ASP A 438 2.13 24.61 -12.65
CA ASP A 438 2.59 24.86 -11.29
C ASP A 438 3.95 24.17 -11.06
N GLY A 439 4.94 24.90 -10.60
CA GLY A 439 6.30 24.38 -10.38
C GLY A 439 6.42 23.34 -9.25
N ARG A 440 5.38 23.18 -8.41
CA ARG A 440 5.31 22.12 -7.38
C ARG A 440 4.99 20.75 -7.95
N LEU A 441 4.42 20.68 -9.17
CA LEU A 441 4.00 19.44 -9.79
C LEU A 441 5.19 18.61 -10.24
N GLU A 442 5.10 17.30 -10.09
CA GLU A 442 6.11 16.37 -10.54
C GLU A 442 5.82 15.90 -11.98
N LEU A 443 6.86 15.54 -12.74
CA LEU A 443 6.69 15.02 -14.12
C LEU A 443 6.06 13.63 -14.14
N SER A 444 6.13 12.89 -13.05
CA SER A 444 5.65 11.50 -12.98
C SER A 444 4.95 11.16 -11.68
N ASN A 445 4.14 10.10 -11.73
CA ASN A 445 3.50 9.52 -10.55
C ASN A 445 4.36 8.44 -9.86
N ASN A 446 5.67 8.40 -10.14
CA ASN A 446 6.58 7.38 -9.59
C ASN A 446 6.61 7.37 -8.05
N ARG A 447 6.27 8.47 -7.40
CA ARG A 447 6.18 8.56 -5.95
C ARG A 447 5.06 7.65 -5.41
N ALA A 448 3.87 7.70 -5.98
CA ALA A 448 2.79 6.77 -5.62
C ALA A 448 3.12 5.33 -6.00
N GLU A 449 3.72 5.10 -7.19
CA GLU A 449 4.17 3.77 -7.62
C GLU A 449 5.19 3.14 -6.64
N ARG A 450 6.11 3.94 -6.08
CA ARG A 450 7.03 3.45 -5.04
C ARG A 450 6.31 3.13 -3.74
N SER A 451 5.38 3.97 -3.32
CA SER A 451 4.64 3.76 -2.07
C SER A 451 3.65 2.60 -2.13
N ILE A 452 3.13 2.22 -3.31
CA ILE A 452 2.25 1.04 -3.41
C ILE A 452 3.01 -0.30 -3.46
N LYS A 453 4.33 -0.27 -3.79
CA LYS A 453 5.18 -1.48 -3.88
C LYS A 453 5.20 -2.33 -2.61
N PRO A 454 5.33 -1.79 -1.38
CA PRO A 454 5.32 -2.60 -0.16
C PRO A 454 4.08 -3.48 -0.05
N PHE A 455 2.91 -2.95 -0.36
CA PHE A 455 1.67 -3.74 -0.41
C PHE A 455 1.72 -4.83 -1.49
N VAL A 456 2.19 -4.48 -2.70
CA VAL A 456 2.31 -5.45 -3.81
C VAL A 456 3.30 -6.57 -3.48
N MET A 457 4.42 -6.25 -2.81
CA MET A 457 5.39 -7.26 -2.35
C MET A 457 4.80 -8.14 -1.25
N GLY A 458 4.14 -7.54 -0.26
CA GLY A 458 3.44 -8.28 0.79
C GLY A 458 2.38 -9.22 0.22
N ARG A 459 1.57 -8.74 -0.75
CA ARG A 459 0.55 -9.56 -1.42
C ARG A 459 1.12 -10.81 -2.07
N LYS A 460 2.33 -10.77 -2.63
CA LYS A 460 2.99 -11.96 -3.19
C LYS A 460 3.30 -13.03 -2.13
N ASN A 461 3.41 -12.65 -0.85
CA ASN A 461 3.67 -13.58 0.25
C ASN A 461 2.38 -14.11 0.90
N TRP A 462 1.38 -13.26 1.14
CA TRP A 462 0.13 -13.66 1.81
C TRP A 462 -1.06 -13.86 0.87
N LEU A 463 -0.92 -13.58 -0.44
CA LEU A 463 -1.79 -13.81 -1.59
C LEU A 463 -3.14 -13.08 -1.55
N PHE A 464 -3.90 -13.17 -0.45
CA PHE A 464 -5.27 -12.65 -0.33
C PHE A 464 -5.56 -12.16 1.09
N ALA A 465 -6.58 -11.32 1.23
CA ALA A 465 -7.22 -11.06 2.50
C ALA A 465 -8.40 -12.03 2.71
N ASN A 466 -8.59 -12.53 3.95
CA ASN A 466 -9.67 -13.46 4.21
C ASN A 466 -11.05 -12.78 4.23
N THR A 467 -11.11 -11.55 4.78
CA THR A 467 -12.34 -10.78 4.94
C THR A 467 -12.11 -9.31 4.55
N SER A 468 -13.19 -8.59 4.25
CA SER A 468 -13.16 -7.14 4.03
C SER A 468 -12.63 -6.37 5.27
N GLY A 469 -13.02 -6.78 6.49
CA GLY A 469 -12.46 -6.20 7.72
C GLY A 469 -10.94 -6.40 7.85
N GLY A 470 -10.42 -7.57 7.41
CA GLY A 470 -8.96 -7.83 7.34
C GLY A 470 -8.25 -6.97 6.30
N ALA A 471 -8.90 -6.70 5.16
CA ALA A 471 -8.38 -5.80 4.13
C ALA A 471 -8.35 -4.36 4.62
N GLN A 472 -9.41 -3.89 5.30
CA GLN A 472 -9.48 -2.57 5.90
C GLN A 472 -8.42 -2.37 6.98
N ALA A 473 -8.28 -3.32 7.92
CA ALA A 473 -7.23 -3.23 8.93
C ALA A 473 -5.83 -3.22 8.31
N SER A 474 -5.62 -3.97 7.22
CA SER A 474 -4.35 -3.96 6.48
C SER A 474 -4.08 -2.59 5.85
N SER A 475 -5.10 -1.90 5.28
CA SER A 475 -4.91 -0.56 4.72
C SER A 475 -4.47 0.44 5.80
N VAL A 476 -5.12 0.42 6.97
CA VAL A 476 -4.76 1.30 8.10
C VAL A 476 -3.33 1.04 8.59
N ILE A 477 -2.97 -0.22 8.81
CA ILE A 477 -1.64 -0.57 9.33
C ILE A 477 -0.55 -0.22 8.31
N TYR A 478 -0.74 -0.52 7.00
CA TYR A 478 0.19 -0.10 5.96
C TYR A 478 0.34 1.42 5.90
N SER A 479 -0.75 2.17 6.06
CA SER A 479 -0.74 3.63 6.05
C SER A 479 0.17 4.21 7.12
N LEU A 480 0.03 3.76 8.36
CA LEU A 480 0.86 4.24 9.45
C LEU A 480 2.32 3.80 9.30
N ILE A 481 2.57 2.57 8.86
CA ILE A 481 3.92 2.04 8.61
C ILE A 481 4.63 2.83 7.50
N GLU A 482 3.98 3.03 6.35
CA GLU A 482 4.62 3.71 5.23
C GLU A 482 4.74 5.24 5.49
N THR A 483 3.77 5.84 6.19
CA THR A 483 3.90 7.23 6.66
C THR A 483 5.06 7.37 7.64
N ALA A 484 5.22 6.46 8.59
CA ALA A 484 6.34 6.47 9.53
C ALA A 484 7.69 6.37 8.78
N LYS A 485 7.83 5.43 7.84
CA LYS A 485 9.05 5.26 7.03
C LYS A 485 9.42 6.51 6.22
N GLU A 486 8.45 7.11 5.56
CA GLU A 486 8.67 8.33 4.76
C GLU A 486 9.08 9.53 5.62
N ASN A 487 8.77 9.52 6.92
CA ASN A 487 9.22 10.51 7.90
C ASN A 487 10.47 10.07 8.69
N GLY A 488 11.18 9.03 8.25
CA GLY A 488 12.44 8.58 8.85
C GLY A 488 12.30 7.79 10.16
N LEU A 489 11.09 7.35 10.50
CA LEU A 489 10.83 6.57 11.71
C LEU A 489 11.00 5.07 11.47
N ASP A 490 11.46 4.35 12.49
CA ASP A 490 11.39 2.89 12.54
C ASP A 490 9.94 2.46 12.79
N PRO A 491 9.32 1.68 11.89
CA PRO A 491 7.89 1.34 12.00
C PRO A 491 7.53 0.58 13.27
N TYR A 492 8.42 -0.31 13.74
CA TYR A 492 8.17 -1.05 14.97
C TYR A 492 8.16 -0.13 16.18
N ARG A 493 9.16 0.75 16.29
CA ARG A 493 9.29 1.69 17.42
C ARG A 493 8.15 2.70 17.43
N TYR A 494 7.76 3.21 16.26
CA TYR A 494 6.62 4.12 16.14
C TYR A 494 5.31 3.44 16.55
N LEU A 495 5.01 2.25 16.03
CA LEU A 495 3.80 1.52 16.41
C LEU A 495 3.80 1.15 17.90
N LEU A 496 4.95 0.77 18.44
CA LEU A 496 5.10 0.48 19.86
C LEU A 496 4.78 1.71 20.70
N TRP A 497 5.42 2.84 20.41
CA TRP A 497 5.16 4.12 21.10
C TRP A 497 3.70 4.53 21.02
N LEU A 498 3.09 4.44 19.83
CA LEU A 498 1.67 4.75 19.65
C LEU A 498 0.79 3.85 20.52
N LEU A 499 0.98 2.53 20.46
CA LEU A 499 0.17 1.56 21.17
C LEU A 499 0.37 1.59 22.69
N GLN A 500 1.52 2.02 23.17
CA GLN A 500 1.77 2.21 24.61
C GLN A 500 1.05 3.45 25.16
N ASN A 501 0.98 4.54 24.37
CA ASN A 501 0.44 5.81 24.84
C ASN A 501 -1.05 5.98 24.53
N ALA A 502 -1.57 5.40 23.45
CA ALA A 502 -2.96 5.58 23.02
C ALA A 502 -4.00 5.22 24.11
N PRO A 503 -3.89 4.10 24.85
CA PRO A 503 -4.89 3.75 25.86
C PRO A 503 -5.05 4.80 26.97
N GLN A 504 -3.95 5.34 27.47
CA GLN A 504 -3.98 6.33 28.55
C GLN A 504 -4.40 7.70 28.05
N LEU A 505 -3.86 8.13 26.91
CA LEU A 505 -4.21 9.43 26.32
C LEU A 505 -5.70 9.49 25.95
N SER A 506 -6.27 8.41 25.43
CA SER A 506 -7.69 8.36 25.04
C SER A 506 -8.68 8.53 26.20
N GLU A 507 -8.26 8.30 27.44
CA GLU A 507 -9.09 8.52 28.62
C GLU A 507 -9.07 9.98 29.10
N THR A 508 -8.03 10.73 28.74
CA THR A 508 -7.76 12.08 29.30
C THR A 508 -7.88 13.21 28.26
N ASP A 509 -7.86 12.87 26.97
CA ASP A 509 -7.79 13.86 25.89
C ASP A 509 -8.59 13.39 24.67
N GLU A 510 -9.58 14.16 24.25
CA GLU A 510 -10.37 13.87 23.04
C GLU A 510 -9.54 13.96 21.76
N ALA A 511 -8.53 14.82 21.72
CA ALA A 511 -7.61 14.99 20.58
C ALA A 511 -6.36 14.10 20.66
N TRP A 512 -6.39 13.02 21.44
CA TRP A 512 -5.25 12.13 21.67
C TRP A 512 -4.59 11.62 20.39
N ALA A 513 -5.37 11.35 19.33
CA ALA A 513 -4.86 10.82 18.08
C ALA A 513 -3.92 11.81 17.36
N GLU A 514 -4.17 13.12 17.47
CA GLU A 514 -3.29 14.16 16.94
C GLU A 514 -1.91 14.16 17.60
N LYS A 515 -1.85 13.83 18.90
CA LYS A 515 -0.60 13.76 19.66
C LYS A 515 0.28 12.58 19.26
N LEU A 516 -0.32 11.54 18.66
CA LEU A 516 0.36 10.31 18.28
C LEU A 516 0.66 10.21 16.76
N LEU A 517 0.57 11.33 16.04
CA LEU A 517 0.98 11.41 14.65
C LEU A 517 2.50 11.13 14.50
N PRO A 518 2.96 10.60 13.35
CA PRO A 518 4.39 10.38 13.08
C PRO A 518 5.25 11.63 13.30
N ALA A 519 4.71 12.81 13.02
CA ALA A 519 5.40 14.09 13.24
C ALA A 519 5.71 14.41 14.71
N ASN A 520 4.97 13.82 15.63
CA ASN A 520 5.10 14.03 17.06
C ASN A 520 5.86 12.89 17.75
N ALA A 521 6.35 11.92 16.98
CA ALA A 521 7.09 10.78 17.51
C ALA A 521 8.40 11.23 18.17
N PRO A 522 8.78 10.69 19.35
CA PRO A 522 10.02 11.03 20.03
C PRO A 522 11.25 10.50 19.28
N GLU A 523 12.43 11.02 19.62
CA GLU A 523 13.70 10.68 18.96
C GLU A 523 14.00 9.17 18.93
N GLU A 524 13.58 8.45 19.94
CA GLU A 524 13.75 6.99 20.05
C GLU A 524 13.05 6.22 18.92
N CYS A 525 12.03 6.83 18.28
CA CYS A 525 11.31 6.24 17.16
C CYS A 525 12.03 6.38 15.84
N TYR A 526 13.03 7.27 15.73
CA TYR A 526 13.76 7.45 14.48
C TYR A 526 14.72 6.30 14.19
N VAL A 527 14.93 6.06 12.90
CA VAL A 527 15.94 5.10 12.45
C VAL A 527 17.33 5.59 12.92
N LEU A 528 18.08 4.72 13.60
CA LEU A 528 19.44 5.03 14.02
C LEU A 528 20.28 5.29 12.76
N GLN A 529 20.68 6.54 12.57
CA GLN A 529 21.69 6.87 11.56
C GLN A 529 23.01 6.30 12.06
N ASN A 530 23.56 5.31 11.34
CA ASN A 530 24.94 4.92 11.55
C ASN A 530 25.80 6.12 11.12
N ASN A 531 26.36 6.84 12.10
CA ASN A 531 27.41 7.83 11.90
C ASN A 531 28.66 7.17 11.36
#